data_78939e58fb99713b5aa47770ab047618
#
_entry.id   78939e58fb99713b5aa47770ab047618
#
_cell.length_a   1.000
_cell.length_b   1.000
_cell.length_c   1.000
_cell.angle_alpha   90.00
_cell.angle_beta   90.00
_cell.angle_gamma   90.00
#
_symmetry.space_group_name_H-M   'P 1'
#
loop_
_entity.id
_entity.type
_entity.pdbx_description
1 polymer ?
#
loop_
_entity_poly.entity_id
_entity_poly.type
_entity_poly.pdbx_seq_one_letter_code
_entity_poly.pdbx_strand_id
1 'polypeptide(L)'
;MCFNKKLEKNSVIAKILMEYLTEATREIQRKADKGEGKEILGEVINRPEDIEIGIDRVGEDILERLVKKHKLNIKVYSEPDGRDIEAGGEPDFYGAIDPFDGTVLYLRGFEHNWYTALSFFDKDKKPLASGVADILRDKIYISDENGNFLIDRRAGTKIRLFPSQKKDLSGQVVIATYLMSPRYAIKFWDAFAELAKNFHPKTLLYPQGGSFIYSFLAAGLIDAYVMFDEPRSEIDPGYGFARKAGCSVVSVNPDGSFEDYQFEPGRQHDKVDLLVAACTPELRDQIIKQCVEK
;
A
#
# COMPACT_ATOMS: atom_id res chain seq x y z
N MET A 1 0.31 25.24 24.34
CA MET A 1 0.27 25.75 22.96
C MET A 1 0.74 24.73 21.91
N CYS A 2 1.82 23.94 22.10
CA CYS A 2 2.28 22.96 21.11
C CYS A 2 1.30 21.80 20.82
N PHE A 3 0.58 21.29 21.83
CA PHE A 3 -0.31 20.15 21.70
C PHE A 3 -1.53 20.45 20.76
N ASN A 4 -2.14 21.62 20.87
CA ASN A 4 -3.24 22.02 20.00
C ASN A 4 -2.82 22.17 18.52
N LYS A 5 -1.62 22.72 18.26
CA LYS A 5 -1.10 22.84 16.90
C LYS A 5 -0.84 21.49 16.21
N LYS A 6 -0.43 20.46 16.98
CA LYS A 6 -0.20 19.12 16.43
C LYS A 6 -1.53 18.44 16.08
N LEU A 7 -2.57 18.58 16.89
CA LEU A 7 -3.90 18.05 16.60
C LEU A 7 -4.54 18.71 15.38
N GLU A 8 -4.42 20.04 15.25
CA GLU A 8 -4.91 20.74 14.06
C GLU A 8 -4.20 20.30 12.77
N LYS A 9 -2.87 20.09 12.82
CA LYS A 9 -2.10 19.61 11.67
C LYS A 9 -2.49 18.18 11.25
N ASN A 10 -2.70 17.26 12.18
CA ASN A 10 -3.13 15.88 11.89
C ASN A 10 -4.53 15.85 11.26
N SER A 11 -5.44 16.68 11.72
CA SER A 11 -6.77 16.83 11.14
C SER A 11 -6.72 17.33 9.69
N VAL A 12 -5.78 18.23 9.35
CA VAL A 12 -5.58 18.70 7.97
C VAL A 12 -5.06 17.58 7.08
N ILE A 13 -4.12 16.78 7.55
CA ILE A 13 -3.57 15.62 6.80
C ILE A 13 -4.67 14.61 6.49
N ALA A 14 -5.47 14.22 7.48
CA ALA A 14 -6.60 13.29 7.28
C ALA A 14 -7.64 13.84 6.29
N LYS A 15 -7.89 15.16 6.33
CA LYS A 15 -8.78 15.84 5.39
C LYS A 15 -8.25 15.78 3.96
N ILE A 16 -6.96 16.09 3.76
CA ILE A 16 -6.32 16.04 2.43
C ILE A 16 -6.35 14.63 1.88
N LEU A 17 -6.04 13.63 2.71
CA LEU A 17 -6.11 12.22 2.33
C LEU A 17 -7.52 11.86 1.82
N MET A 18 -8.56 12.25 2.53
CA MET A 18 -9.95 11.97 2.11
C MET A 18 -10.34 12.75 0.84
N GLU A 19 -9.94 14.03 0.71
CA GLU A 19 -10.16 14.82 -0.50
C GLU A 19 -9.47 14.15 -1.69
N TYR A 20 -8.21 13.72 -1.52
CA TYR A 20 -7.44 13.03 -2.56
C TYR A 20 -8.11 11.74 -3.00
N LEU A 21 -8.35 10.80 -2.09
CA LEU A 21 -8.93 9.49 -2.42
C LEU A 21 -10.29 9.63 -3.10
N THR A 22 -11.10 10.60 -2.65
CA THR A 22 -12.42 10.87 -3.23
C THR A 22 -12.32 11.39 -4.65
N GLU A 23 -11.43 12.35 -4.89
CA GLU A 23 -11.30 13.00 -6.17
C GLU A 23 -10.57 12.13 -7.18
N ALA A 24 -9.48 11.46 -6.76
CA ALA A 24 -8.73 10.53 -7.60
C ALA A 24 -9.63 9.38 -8.08
N THR A 25 -10.41 8.75 -7.18
CA THR A 25 -11.38 7.73 -7.58
C THR A 25 -12.29 8.20 -8.70
N ARG A 26 -12.89 9.38 -8.55
CA ARG A 26 -13.84 9.92 -9.53
C ARG A 26 -13.17 10.24 -10.88
N GLU A 27 -12.02 10.93 -10.84
CA GLU A 27 -11.37 11.39 -12.07
C GLU A 27 -10.69 10.25 -12.84
N ILE A 28 -10.07 9.31 -12.13
CA ILE A 28 -9.49 8.11 -12.74
C ILE A 28 -10.60 7.27 -13.38
N GLN A 29 -11.69 6.98 -12.66
CA GLN A 29 -12.83 6.24 -13.23
C GLN A 29 -13.37 6.94 -14.47
N ARG A 30 -13.60 8.25 -14.41
CA ARG A 30 -14.11 9.05 -15.54
C ARG A 30 -13.22 8.96 -16.78
N LYS A 31 -11.90 8.97 -16.61
CA LYS A 31 -10.93 8.81 -17.71
C LYS A 31 -10.92 7.37 -18.22
N ALA A 32 -10.89 6.41 -17.32
CA ALA A 32 -10.86 5.00 -17.66
C ALA A 32 -12.11 4.56 -18.43
N ASP A 33 -13.31 5.05 -18.07
CA ASP A 33 -14.56 4.80 -18.79
C ASP A 33 -14.53 5.29 -20.24
N LYS A 34 -13.65 6.27 -20.54
CA LYS A 34 -13.43 6.78 -21.91
C LYS A 34 -12.24 6.13 -22.60
N GLY A 35 -11.52 5.24 -21.94
CA GLY A 35 -10.29 4.63 -22.45
C GLY A 35 -9.11 5.61 -22.55
N GLU A 36 -9.16 6.74 -21.82
CA GLU A 36 -8.13 7.78 -21.78
C GLU A 36 -6.98 7.41 -20.81
N GLY A 37 -5.80 8.02 -20.99
CA GLY A 37 -4.67 7.86 -20.08
C GLY A 37 -3.88 6.56 -20.27
N LYS A 38 -3.94 5.95 -21.47
CA LYS A 38 -3.18 4.75 -21.83
C LYS A 38 -1.85 5.06 -22.53
N GLU A 39 -1.54 6.33 -22.76
CA GLU A 39 -0.26 6.74 -23.32
C GLU A 39 0.89 6.38 -22.36
N ILE A 40 1.91 5.69 -22.86
CA ILE A 40 3.09 5.32 -22.09
C ILE A 40 3.96 6.57 -21.95
N LEU A 41 4.30 6.92 -20.71
CA LEU A 41 5.11 8.09 -20.35
C LEU A 41 6.57 7.72 -20.07
N GLY A 42 6.83 6.52 -19.56
CA GLY A 42 8.16 6.04 -19.23
C GLY A 42 8.15 4.60 -18.71
N GLU A 43 9.38 4.11 -18.44
CA GLU A 43 9.61 2.87 -17.70
C GLU A 43 9.86 3.21 -16.23
N VAL A 44 9.45 2.36 -15.31
CA VAL A 44 9.71 2.54 -13.87
C VAL A 44 11.13 2.10 -13.55
N ILE A 45 11.90 2.93 -12.82
CA ILE A 45 13.32 2.66 -12.49
C ILE A 45 13.44 1.30 -11.78
N ASN A 46 14.40 0.48 -12.24
CA ASN A 46 14.68 -0.86 -11.70
C ASN A 46 13.51 -1.87 -11.82
N ARG A 47 12.46 -1.54 -12.60
CA ARG A 47 11.32 -2.41 -12.88
C ARG A 47 10.96 -2.42 -14.36
N PRO A 48 11.73 -3.11 -15.22
CA PRO A 48 11.50 -3.11 -16.66
C PRO A 48 10.18 -3.75 -17.09
N GLU A 49 9.53 -4.47 -16.17
CA GLU A 49 8.20 -5.05 -16.33
C GLU A 49 7.06 -4.04 -16.07
N ASP A 50 7.39 -2.86 -15.57
CA ASP A 50 6.42 -1.86 -15.15
C ASP A 50 6.62 -0.53 -15.89
N ILE A 51 5.52 0.17 -16.11
CA ILE A 51 5.50 1.39 -16.93
C ILE A 51 4.61 2.44 -16.30
N GLU A 52 5.01 3.69 -16.44
CA GLU A 52 4.17 4.85 -16.15
C GLU A 52 3.28 5.15 -17.34
N ILE A 53 2.02 5.43 -17.12
CA ILE A 53 1.06 5.83 -18.14
C ILE A 53 0.29 7.10 -17.74
N GLY A 54 -0.44 7.68 -18.67
CA GLY A 54 -1.14 8.96 -18.45
C GLY A 54 -2.17 8.92 -17.33
N ILE A 55 -2.71 7.74 -16.96
CA ILE A 55 -3.66 7.61 -15.84
C ILE A 55 -2.98 7.88 -14.48
N ASP A 56 -1.68 7.53 -14.31
CA ASP A 56 -0.92 7.75 -13.08
C ASP A 56 -0.81 9.25 -12.79
N ARG A 57 -0.60 10.06 -13.83
CA ARG A 57 -0.54 11.54 -13.72
C ARG A 57 -1.78 12.16 -13.12
N VAL A 58 -2.93 11.51 -13.25
CA VAL A 58 -4.19 12.05 -12.71
C VAL A 58 -4.13 12.12 -11.18
N GLY A 59 -3.66 11.04 -10.53
CA GLY A 59 -3.51 11.00 -9.09
C GLY A 59 -2.47 12.03 -8.60
N GLU A 60 -1.31 12.10 -9.26
CA GLU A 60 -0.26 13.06 -8.93
C GLU A 60 -0.73 14.52 -9.04
N ASP A 61 -1.38 14.88 -10.14
CA ASP A 61 -1.89 16.26 -10.38
C ASP A 61 -2.91 16.69 -9.32
N ILE A 62 -3.79 15.75 -8.92
CA ILE A 62 -4.76 16.00 -7.86
C ILE A 62 -4.04 16.24 -6.53
N LEU A 63 -3.09 15.39 -6.17
CA LEU A 63 -2.37 15.54 -4.90
C LEU A 63 -1.55 16.83 -4.87
N GLU A 64 -0.81 17.14 -5.94
CA GLU A 64 -0.03 18.38 -6.05
C GLU A 64 -0.91 19.62 -5.85
N ARG A 65 -2.08 19.66 -6.48
CA ARG A 65 -3.04 20.74 -6.33
C ARG A 65 -3.57 20.85 -4.89
N LEU A 66 -3.85 19.71 -4.24
CA LEU A 66 -4.36 19.69 -2.87
C LEU A 66 -3.32 20.17 -1.86
N VAL A 67 -2.07 19.69 -1.95
CA VAL A 67 -1.02 20.12 -1.02
C VAL A 67 -0.71 21.62 -1.16
N LYS A 68 -0.74 22.16 -2.39
CA LYS A 68 -0.61 23.60 -2.65
C LYS A 68 -1.79 24.39 -2.11
N LYS A 69 -3.03 23.92 -2.33
CA LYS A 69 -4.27 24.53 -1.79
C LYS A 69 -4.24 24.66 -0.27
N HIS A 70 -3.78 23.62 0.41
CA HIS A 70 -3.70 23.55 1.87
C HIS A 70 -2.40 24.15 2.44
N LYS A 71 -1.50 24.64 1.58
CA LYS A 71 -0.23 25.29 1.95
C LYS A 71 0.62 24.43 2.89
N LEU A 72 0.73 23.14 2.60
CA LEU A 72 1.59 22.23 3.35
C LEU A 72 3.04 22.37 2.94
N ASN A 73 3.95 22.27 3.93
CA ASN A 73 5.36 22.00 3.68
C ASN A 73 5.53 20.47 3.65
N ILE A 74 5.56 19.89 2.48
CA ILE A 74 5.54 18.44 2.30
C ILE A 74 6.40 18.00 1.12
N LYS A 75 7.00 16.82 1.25
CA LYS A 75 7.59 16.09 0.13
C LYS A 75 6.92 14.72 0.03
N VAL A 76 6.34 14.41 -1.14
CA VAL A 76 5.68 13.13 -1.43
C VAL A 76 6.47 12.43 -2.53
N TYR A 77 6.82 11.18 -2.30
CA TYR A 77 7.51 10.30 -3.23
C TYR A 77 6.47 9.52 -4.01
N SER A 78 6.52 9.60 -5.33
CA SER A 78 5.60 8.88 -6.22
C SER A 78 6.18 7.53 -6.61
N GLU A 79 5.31 6.53 -6.76
CA GLU A 79 5.68 5.20 -7.20
C GLU A 79 6.22 5.21 -8.63
N PRO A 80 5.57 5.85 -9.63
CA PRO A 80 6.18 6.08 -10.93
C PRO A 80 7.36 7.05 -10.82
N ASP A 81 8.42 6.75 -11.55
CA ASP A 81 9.62 7.55 -11.51
C ASP A 81 9.45 8.92 -12.14
N GLY A 82 9.84 9.93 -11.41
CA GLY A 82 10.15 11.24 -11.98
C GLY A 82 9.28 12.39 -11.50
N ARG A 83 8.30 12.18 -10.63
CA ARG A 83 7.50 13.30 -10.16
C ARG A 83 7.24 13.29 -8.66
N ASP A 84 8.32 13.47 -7.89
CA ASP A 84 8.14 13.84 -6.50
C ASP A 84 7.33 15.13 -6.40
N ILE A 85 6.35 15.16 -5.50
CA ILE A 85 5.52 16.33 -5.26
C ILE A 85 6.11 17.10 -4.09
N GLU A 86 6.58 18.31 -4.34
CA GLU A 86 7.14 19.19 -3.33
C GLU A 86 6.31 20.48 -3.21
N ALA A 87 5.99 20.86 -1.99
CA ALA A 87 5.31 22.13 -1.71
C ALA A 87 5.83 22.76 -0.42
N GLY A 88 5.97 24.09 -0.43
CA GLY A 88 6.47 24.87 0.69
C GLY A 88 7.99 24.88 0.78
N GLY A 89 8.50 25.00 2.02
CA GLY A 89 9.94 24.98 2.35
C GLY A 89 10.38 23.61 2.86
N GLU A 90 11.22 23.60 3.92
CA GLU A 90 11.62 22.36 4.59
C GLU A 90 10.37 21.52 4.98
N PRO A 91 10.32 20.23 4.65
CA PRO A 91 9.11 19.44 4.88
C PRO A 91 8.74 19.32 6.36
N ASP A 92 7.50 19.65 6.68
CA ASP A 92 6.88 19.29 7.97
C ASP A 92 6.36 17.86 7.96
N PHE A 93 6.11 17.33 6.74
CA PHE A 93 5.56 16.01 6.49
C PHE A 93 6.24 15.37 5.29
N TYR A 94 6.20 14.04 5.27
CA TYR A 94 6.50 13.24 4.10
C TYR A 94 5.26 12.49 3.64
N GLY A 95 5.27 12.03 2.39
CA GLY A 95 4.25 11.15 1.85
C GLY A 95 4.84 10.14 0.89
N ALA A 96 4.09 9.08 0.65
CA ALA A 96 4.32 8.13 -0.43
C ALA A 96 2.99 7.85 -1.13
N ILE A 97 2.99 7.91 -2.45
CA ILE A 97 1.80 7.72 -3.27
C ILE A 97 2.07 6.65 -4.34
N ASP A 98 1.09 5.78 -4.49
CA ASP A 98 0.87 4.98 -5.68
C ASP A 98 -0.41 5.54 -6.33
N PRO A 99 -0.26 6.31 -7.41
CA PRO A 99 -1.39 7.04 -7.98
C PRO A 99 -2.39 6.12 -8.67
N PHE A 100 -1.92 4.99 -9.24
CA PHE A 100 -2.78 4.00 -9.87
C PHE A 100 -2.16 2.59 -9.88
N ASP A 101 -2.40 1.82 -8.83
CA ASP A 101 -2.07 0.39 -8.78
C ASP A 101 -3.03 -0.39 -9.71
N GLY A 102 -2.44 -1.08 -10.69
CA GLY A 102 -3.17 -1.81 -11.72
C GLY A 102 -2.91 -1.36 -13.16
N THR A 103 -1.87 -0.58 -13.39
CA THR A 103 -1.47 0.01 -14.68
C THR A 103 -1.44 -1.01 -15.82
N VAL A 104 -0.75 -2.13 -15.63
CA VAL A 104 -0.65 -3.21 -16.65
C VAL A 104 -2.02 -3.84 -16.92
N LEU A 105 -2.85 -4.01 -15.90
CA LEU A 105 -4.20 -4.56 -16.05
C LEU A 105 -5.09 -3.60 -16.85
N TYR A 106 -5.02 -2.31 -16.54
CA TYR A 106 -5.77 -1.28 -17.27
C TYR A 106 -5.40 -1.24 -18.75
N LEU A 107 -4.09 -1.26 -19.05
CA LEU A 107 -3.61 -1.28 -20.43
C LEU A 107 -4.13 -2.49 -21.23
N ARG A 108 -4.21 -3.62 -20.57
CA ARG A 108 -4.73 -4.88 -21.15
C ARG A 108 -6.25 -4.94 -21.22
N GLY A 109 -6.95 -3.95 -20.67
CA GLY A 109 -8.41 -3.89 -20.65
C GLY A 109 -9.06 -4.75 -19.55
N PHE A 110 -8.31 -5.14 -18.52
CA PHE A 110 -8.88 -5.81 -17.36
C PHE A 110 -9.48 -4.79 -16.41
N GLU A 111 -10.77 -4.90 -16.14
CA GLU A 111 -11.47 -4.13 -15.09
C GLU A 111 -11.31 -4.85 -13.73
N HIS A 112 -10.09 -4.86 -13.24
CA HIS A 112 -9.72 -5.58 -12.02
C HIS A 112 -8.53 -4.92 -11.33
N ASN A 113 -8.60 -4.83 -10.00
CA ASN A 113 -7.53 -4.31 -9.14
C ASN A 113 -7.03 -2.91 -9.54
N TRP A 114 -7.96 -1.96 -9.66
CA TRP A 114 -7.63 -0.56 -9.83
C TRP A 114 -7.73 0.15 -8.50
N TYR A 115 -6.57 0.49 -7.95
CA TYR A 115 -6.47 1.17 -6.67
C TYR A 115 -5.65 2.45 -6.80
N THR A 116 -5.76 3.31 -5.81
CA THR A 116 -4.79 4.37 -5.53
C THR A 116 -4.51 4.35 -4.04
N ALA A 117 -3.25 4.53 -3.65
CA ALA A 117 -2.82 4.48 -2.27
C ALA A 117 -1.99 5.71 -1.90
N LEU A 118 -2.17 6.22 -0.69
CA LEU A 118 -1.43 7.36 -0.18
C LEU A 118 -1.24 7.22 1.33
N SER A 119 0.01 7.35 1.77
CA SER A 119 0.37 7.47 3.18
C SER A 119 1.08 8.77 3.45
N PHE A 120 0.78 9.35 4.61
CA PHE A 120 1.48 10.52 5.15
C PHE A 120 2.24 10.16 6.43
N PHE A 121 3.42 10.73 6.57
CA PHE A 121 4.35 10.51 7.68
C PHE A 121 4.75 11.83 8.32
N ASP A 122 5.03 11.80 9.62
CA ASP A 122 5.61 12.93 10.33
C ASP A 122 7.14 13.04 10.09
N LYS A 123 7.76 14.05 10.69
CA LYS A 123 9.23 14.26 10.60
C LYS A 123 10.03 13.08 11.16
N ASP A 124 9.45 12.32 12.09
CA ASP A 124 10.06 11.12 12.68
C ASP A 124 9.76 9.86 11.84
N LYS A 125 9.19 10.04 10.61
CA LYS A 125 8.85 8.98 9.66
C LYS A 125 7.75 8.02 10.17
N LYS A 126 6.95 8.45 11.15
CA LYS A 126 5.83 7.67 11.69
C LYS A 126 4.56 7.90 10.88
N PRO A 127 3.79 6.85 10.56
CA PRO A 127 2.53 7.00 9.84
C PRO A 127 1.53 7.88 10.60
N LEU A 128 1.04 8.94 9.95
CA LEU A 128 0.00 9.85 10.46
C LEU A 128 -1.37 9.43 9.97
N ALA A 129 -1.50 9.28 8.66
CA ALA A 129 -2.72 8.85 8.00
C ALA A 129 -2.36 8.07 6.74
N SER A 130 -3.14 7.05 6.43
CA SER A 130 -2.97 6.22 5.24
C SER A 130 -4.32 5.88 4.66
N GLY A 131 -4.39 5.74 3.33
CA GLY A 131 -5.65 5.38 2.69
C GLY A 131 -5.44 4.74 1.33
N VAL A 132 -6.43 3.94 0.98
CA VAL A 132 -6.52 3.23 -0.30
C VAL A 132 -7.93 3.40 -0.84
N ALA A 133 -8.06 3.70 -2.12
CA ALA A 133 -9.36 3.69 -2.77
C ALA A 133 -9.45 2.54 -3.80
N ASP A 134 -10.49 1.72 -3.69
CA ASP A 134 -10.92 0.81 -4.74
C ASP A 134 -11.75 1.61 -5.75
N ILE A 135 -11.12 1.95 -6.86
CA ILE A 135 -11.67 2.84 -7.88
C ILE A 135 -12.91 2.22 -8.52
N LEU A 136 -12.84 0.94 -8.87
CA LEU A 136 -13.94 0.23 -9.54
C LEU A 136 -15.18 0.08 -8.66
N ARG A 137 -15.01 -0.08 -7.33
CA ARG A 137 -16.11 -0.29 -6.39
C ARG A 137 -16.52 0.97 -5.65
N ASP A 138 -15.83 2.10 -5.86
CA ASP A 138 -16.03 3.36 -5.15
C ASP A 138 -16.01 3.19 -3.63
N LYS A 139 -14.97 2.47 -3.14
CA LYS A 139 -14.75 2.18 -1.73
C LYS A 139 -13.45 2.81 -1.27
N ILE A 140 -13.47 3.46 -0.12
CA ILE A 140 -12.30 4.09 0.48
C ILE A 140 -11.98 3.40 1.81
N TYR A 141 -10.78 2.85 1.91
CA TYR A 141 -10.15 2.42 3.14
C TYR A 141 -9.35 3.61 3.68
N ILE A 142 -9.57 3.99 4.93
CA ILE A 142 -8.86 5.10 5.56
C ILE A 142 -8.44 4.75 6.98
N SER A 143 -7.19 5.12 7.33
CA SER A 143 -6.62 5.00 8.66
C SER A 143 -6.10 6.36 9.09
N ASP A 144 -6.65 6.90 10.17
CA ASP A 144 -6.29 8.20 10.75
C ASP A 144 -6.19 8.11 12.29
N GLU A 145 -6.23 9.23 12.97
CA GLU A 145 -6.22 9.31 14.42
C GLU A 145 -7.48 8.72 15.09
N ASN A 146 -8.58 8.59 14.34
CA ASN A 146 -9.85 8.06 14.83
C ASN A 146 -9.97 6.53 14.68
N GLY A 147 -9.04 5.91 13.94
CA GLY A 147 -8.99 4.48 13.68
C GLY A 147 -9.01 4.11 12.20
N ASN A 148 -9.37 2.85 11.93
CA ASN A 148 -9.37 2.28 10.60
C ASN A 148 -10.81 2.08 10.13
N PHE A 149 -11.14 2.53 8.94
CA PHE A 149 -12.51 2.49 8.42
C PHE A 149 -12.54 2.12 6.94
N LEU A 150 -13.60 1.41 6.55
CA LEU A 150 -14.06 1.29 5.17
C LEU A 150 -15.26 2.20 4.97
N ILE A 151 -15.21 3.03 3.95
CA ILE A 151 -16.30 3.88 3.51
C ILE A 151 -16.77 3.35 2.14
N ASP A 152 -17.96 2.79 2.08
CA ASP A 152 -18.62 2.43 0.84
C ASP A 152 -19.45 3.64 0.40
N ARG A 153 -18.96 4.34 -0.63
CA ARG A 153 -19.58 5.59 -1.07
C ARG A 153 -20.88 5.36 -1.85
N ARG A 154 -21.01 4.20 -2.51
CA ARG A 154 -22.25 3.82 -3.20
C ARG A 154 -23.36 3.46 -2.21
N ALA A 155 -23.00 2.73 -1.17
CA ALA A 155 -23.94 2.34 -0.13
C ALA A 155 -24.14 3.43 0.95
N GLY A 156 -23.28 4.46 1.00
CA GLY A 156 -23.33 5.50 2.04
C GLY A 156 -23.00 4.97 3.44
N THR A 157 -22.19 3.89 3.56
CA THR A 157 -21.88 3.26 4.84
C THR A 157 -20.45 3.49 5.25
N LYS A 158 -20.20 3.55 6.58
CA LYS A 158 -18.87 3.61 7.17
C LYS A 158 -18.75 2.49 8.22
N ILE A 159 -17.77 1.60 8.04
CA ILE A 159 -17.55 0.43 8.89
C ILE A 159 -16.17 0.52 9.51
N ARG A 160 -16.05 0.28 10.81
CA ARG A 160 -14.76 0.19 11.47
C ARG A 160 -14.08 -1.13 11.14
N LEU A 161 -12.78 -1.08 10.84
CA LEU A 161 -11.98 -2.23 10.44
C LEU A 161 -11.10 -2.71 11.59
N PHE A 162 -10.90 -4.03 11.64
CA PHE A 162 -10.00 -4.69 12.56
C PHE A 162 -9.26 -5.80 11.82
N PRO A 163 -7.96 -5.98 12.06
CA PRO A 163 -7.23 -7.10 11.52
C PRO A 163 -7.71 -8.43 12.13
N SER A 164 -7.48 -9.51 11.42
CA SER A 164 -7.64 -10.85 11.95
C SER A 164 -6.76 -11.05 13.20
N GLN A 165 -7.15 -11.98 14.06
CA GLN A 165 -6.40 -12.35 15.26
C GLN A 165 -5.72 -13.71 15.10
N LYS A 166 -5.46 -14.12 13.87
CA LYS A 166 -4.81 -15.39 13.54
C LYS A 166 -3.38 -15.40 14.04
N LYS A 167 -2.99 -16.48 14.74
CA LYS A 167 -1.68 -16.61 15.39
C LYS A 167 -0.79 -17.69 14.81
N ASP A 168 -1.34 -18.57 14.00
CA ASP A 168 -0.63 -19.73 13.48
C ASP A 168 -1.11 -20.11 12.08
N LEU A 169 -0.34 -20.96 11.39
CA LEU A 169 -0.65 -21.47 10.06
C LEU A 169 -1.65 -22.64 10.08
N SER A 170 -2.18 -23.02 11.22
CA SER A 170 -3.20 -24.06 11.33
C SER A 170 -4.58 -23.56 10.94
N GLY A 171 -5.38 -24.41 10.32
CA GLY A 171 -6.75 -24.08 9.91
C GLY A 171 -6.80 -23.13 8.70
N GLN A 172 -7.85 -22.32 8.62
CA GLN A 172 -8.01 -21.38 7.51
C GLN A 172 -7.10 -20.17 7.70
N VAL A 173 -6.21 -19.94 6.75
CA VAL A 173 -5.31 -18.77 6.66
C VAL A 173 -5.38 -18.23 5.25
N VAL A 174 -5.41 -16.92 5.09
CA VAL A 174 -5.34 -16.24 3.78
C VAL A 174 -4.00 -15.54 3.68
N ILE A 175 -3.12 -16.02 2.81
CA ILE A 175 -1.81 -15.44 2.54
C ILE A 175 -1.85 -14.74 1.19
N ALA A 176 -1.53 -13.46 1.15
CA ALA A 176 -1.38 -12.71 -0.08
C ALA A 176 0.08 -12.69 -0.54
N THR A 177 0.28 -12.71 -1.85
CA THR A 177 1.58 -12.53 -2.49
C THR A 177 1.38 -12.23 -3.97
N TYR A 178 2.26 -11.45 -4.59
CA TYR A 178 2.14 -11.11 -6.01
C TYR A 178 2.70 -12.24 -6.88
N LEU A 179 1.80 -12.98 -7.56
CA LEU A 179 2.16 -14.12 -8.41
C LEU A 179 1.97 -13.85 -9.92
N MET A 180 1.61 -12.63 -10.30
CA MET A 180 1.38 -12.29 -11.71
C MET A 180 2.67 -12.19 -12.54
N SER A 181 3.81 -11.97 -11.89
CA SER A 181 5.13 -12.02 -12.54
C SER A 181 5.86 -13.33 -12.18
N PRO A 182 6.41 -14.06 -13.17
CA PRO A 182 7.21 -15.28 -12.91
C PRO A 182 8.37 -15.05 -11.95
N ARG A 183 8.99 -13.88 -11.97
CA ARG A 183 10.09 -13.50 -11.08
C ARG A 183 9.72 -13.66 -9.61
N TYR A 184 8.57 -13.14 -9.22
CA TYR A 184 8.10 -13.21 -7.83
C TYR A 184 7.49 -14.57 -7.49
N ALA A 185 6.76 -15.16 -8.45
CA ALA A 185 6.15 -16.45 -8.29
C ALA A 185 7.19 -17.56 -8.01
N ILE A 186 8.32 -17.57 -8.73
CA ILE A 186 9.41 -18.54 -8.51
C ILE A 186 9.96 -18.42 -7.09
N LYS A 187 10.31 -17.21 -6.64
CA LYS A 187 10.85 -17.00 -5.29
C LYS A 187 9.87 -17.42 -4.20
N PHE A 188 8.60 -17.11 -4.38
CA PHE A 188 7.56 -17.53 -3.45
C PHE A 188 7.48 -19.05 -3.37
N TRP A 189 7.41 -19.74 -4.51
CA TRP A 189 7.30 -21.20 -4.51
C TRP A 189 8.58 -21.88 -4.02
N ASP A 190 9.75 -21.33 -4.29
CA ASP A 190 11.01 -21.83 -3.74
C ASP A 190 11.01 -21.78 -2.20
N ALA A 191 10.45 -20.71 -1.61
CA ALA A 191 10.35 -20.56 -0.17
C ALA A 191 9.24 -21.44 0.43
N PHE A 192 8.07 -21.50 -0.22
CA PHE A 192 6.86 -22.10 0.33
C PHE A 192 6.54 -23.51 -0.19
N ALA A 193 7.37 -24.11 -1.06
CA ALA A 193 7.08 -25.42 -1.67
C ALA A 193 6.84 -26.53 -0.61
N GLU A 194 7.66 -26.57 0.44
CA GLU A 194 7.50 -27.58 1.50
C GLU A 194 6.27 -27.28 2.38
N LEU A 195 6.05 -26.00 2.69
CA LEU A 195 4.87 -25.60 3.44
C LEU A 195 3.59 -25.86 2.65
N ALA A 196 3.61 -25.63 1.32
CA ALA A 196 2.45 -25.87 0.46
C ALA A 196 1.98 -27.35 0.48
N LYS A 197 2.90 -28.30 0.64
CA LYS A 197 2.56 -29.72 0.79
C LYS A 197 1.81 -29.99 2.10
N ASN A 198 2.03 -29.17 3.10
CA ASN A 198 1.47 -29.30 4.45
C ASN A 198 0.42 -28.23 4.76
N PHE A 199 0.07 -27.38 3.79
CA PHE A 199 -0.98 -26.39 4.00
C PHE A 199 -2.28 -27.08 4.41
N HIS A 200 -2.90 -26.49 5.41
CA HIS A 200 -4.25 -26.89 5.76
C HIS A 200 -5.15 -26.77 4.52
N PRO A 201 -6.06 -27.73 4.25
CA PRO A 201 -6.93 -27.69 3.05
C PRO A 201 -7.78 -26.41 2.90
N LYS A 202 -7.88 -25.60 3.96
CA LYS A 202 -8.59 -24.31 3.96
C LYS A 202 -7.66 -23.11 3.83
N THR A 203 -6.34 -23.29 3.64
CA THR A 203 -5.43 -22.19 3.36
C THR A 203 -5.70 -21.65 1.96
N LEU A 204 -5.84 -20.35 1.85
CA LEU A 204 -6.08 -19.66 0.59
C LEU A 204 -4.84 -18.82 0.24
N LEU A 205 -4.43 -18.87 -1.02
CA LEU A 205 -3.48 -17.93 -1.57
C LEU A 205 -4.25 -16.84 -2.34
N TYR A 206 -4.03 -15.59 -1.97
CA TYR A 206 -4.52 -14.44 -2.71
C TYR A 206 -3.39 -13.92 -3.61
N PRO A 207 -3.44 -14.15 -4.94
CA PRO A 207 -2.29 -13.99 -5.85
C PRO A 207 -2.07 -12.54 -6.30
N GLN A 208 -2.28 -11.58 -5.40
CA GLN A 208 -2.17 -10.16 -5.65
C GLN A 208 -1.31 -9.48 -4.57
N GLY A 209 -0.64 -8.42 -4.95
CA GLY A 209 0.18 -7.58 -4.08
C GLY A 209 0.12 -6.13 -4.57
N GLY A 210 0.93 -5.28 -3.98
CA GLY A 210 0.98 -3.86 -4.24
C GLY A 210 0.51 -3.02 -3.05
N SER A 211 0.41 -1.72 -3.24
CA SER A 211 0.17 -0.77 -2.16
C SER A 211 -1.18 -0.94 -1.45
N PHE A 212 -2.19 -1.47 -2.13
CA PHE A 212 -3.54 -1.65 -1.56
C PHE A 212 -3.64 -2.79 -0.56
N ILE A 213 -2.75 -3.78 -0.62
CA ILE A 213 -2.85 -5.03 0.14
C ILE A 213 -2.83 -4.83 1.66
N TYR A 214 -2.14 -3.79 2.11
CA TYR A 214 -2.05 -3.44 3.53
C TYR A 214 -3.39 -3.01 4.13
N SER A 215 -4.28 -2.45 3.31
CA SER A 215 -5.66 -2.16 3.73
C SER A 215 -6.49 -3.43 3.92
N PHE A 216 -6.24 -4.47 3.12
CA PHE A 216 -6.89 -5.78 3.24
C PHE A 216 -6.41 -6.52 4.50
N LEU A 217 -5.12 -6.43 4.81
CA LEU A 217 -4.57 -6.97 6.06
C LEU A 217 -5.22 -6.29 7.28
N ALA A 218 -5.30 -4.96 7.27
CA ALA A 218 -5.92 -4.20 8.35
C ALA A 218 -7.44 -4.43 8.47
N ALA A 219 -8.10 -4.85 7.39
CA ALA A 219 -9.52 -5.19 7.36
C ALA A 219 -9.81 -6.64 7.73
N GLY A 220 -8.79 -7.48 7.96
CA GLY A 220 -8.93 -8.91 8.23
C GLY A 220 -9.42 -9.73 7.03
N LEU A 221 -9.29 -9.21 5.82
CA LEU A 221 -9.60 -9.92 4.57
C LEU A 221 -8.50 -10.92 4.20
N ILE A 222 -7.27 -10.61 4.58
CA ILE A 222 -6.11 -11.50 4.53
C ILE A 222 -5.47 -11.55 5.91
N ASP A 223 -4.73 -12.63 6.20
CA ASP A 223 -4.03 -12.80 7.47
C ASP A 223 -2.56 -12.42 7.39
N ALA A 224 -1.98 -12.55 6.20
CA ALA A 224 -0.59 -12.16 5.94
C ALA A 224 -0.37 -11.75 4.48
N TYR A 225 0.67 -10.96 4.26
CA TYR A 225 1.25 -10.64 2.97
C TYR A 225 2.75 -10.95 3.00
N VAL A 226 3.23 -11.68 2.01
CA VAL A 226 4.63 -12.09 1.88
C VAL A 226 5.12 -11.73 0.50
N MET A 227 6.19 -10.97 0.42
CA MET A 227 6.73 -10.54 -0.86
C MET A 227 8.26 -10.56 -0.87
N PHE A 228 8.82 -10.99 -1.99
CA PHE A 228 10.26 -11.02 -2.25
C PHE A 228 10.65 -9.90 -3.22
N ASP A 229 11.79 -9.24 -2.98
CA ASP A 229 12.32 -8.15 -3.80
C ASP A 229 11.31 -7.01 -4.06
N GLU A 230 10.43 -6.74 -3.11
CA GLU A 230 9.42 -5.71 -3.28
C GLU A 230 10.06 -4.32 -3.22
N PRO A 231 9.82 -3.45 -4.20
CA PRO A 231 10.30 -2.09 -4.14
C PRO A 231 9.56 -1.30 -3.06
N ARG A 232 10.27 -0.38 -2.40
CA ARG A 232 9.68 0.47 -1.36
C ARG A 232 8.53 1.32 -1.89
N SER A 233 8.56 1.67 -3.17
CA SER A 233 7.46 2.40 -3.82
C SER A 233 6.12 1.67 -3.80
N GLU A 234 6.12 0.33 -3.72
CA GLU A 234 4.92 -0.49 -3.54
C GLU A 234 4.52 -0.66 -2.07
N ILE A 235 5.49 -0.54 -1.16
CA ILE A 235 5.26 -0.73 0.27
C ILE A 235 4.82 0.58 0.93
N ASP A 236 5.58 1.66 0.69
CA ASP A 236 5.45 2.92 1.42
C ASP A 236 4.05 3.58 1.31
N PRO A 237 3.35 3.53 0.16
CA PRO A 237 2.01 4.11 0.07
C PRO A 237 0.96 3.41 0.93
N GLY A 238 1.15 2.12 1.24
CA GLY A 238 0.16 1.29 1.91
C GLY A 238 0.49 0.86 3.34
N TYR A 239 1.76 0.58 3.67
CA TYR A 239 2.12 -0.11 4.92
C TYR A 239 1.70 0.65 6.18
N GLY A 240 1.66 1.98 6.12
CA GLY A 240 1.21 2.82 7.21
C GLY A 240 -0.20 2.45 7.69
N PHE A 241 -1.04 1.97 6.79
CA PHE A 241 -2.38 1.51 7.14
C PHE A 241 -2.34 0.28 8.06
N ALA A 242 -1.58 -0.76 7.67
CA ALA A 242 -1.44 -1.99 8.46
C ALA A 242 -0.79 -1.71 9.82
N ARG A 243 0.26 -0.86 9.87
CA ARG A 243 0.91 -0.46 11.14
C ARG A 243 -0.05 0.24 12.10
N LYS A 244 -0.87 1.16 11.62
CA LYS A 244 -1.87 1.87 12.44
C LYS A 244 -3.00 0.94 12.90
N ALA A 245 -3.27 -0.14 12.17
CA ALA A 245 -4.21 -1.18 12.58
C ALA A 245 -3.63 -2.15 13.64
N GLY A 246 -2.33 -2.07 13.93
CA GLY A 246 -1.65 -2.94 14.89
C GLY A 246 -1.05 -4.21 14.27
N CYS A 247 -1.04 -4.32 12.94
CA CYS A 247 -0.36 -5.41 12.25
C CYS A 247 1.17 -5.28 12.34
N SER A 248 1.86 -6.40 12.28
CA SER A 248 3.32 -6.47 12.16
C SER A 248 3.72 -6.33 10.70
N VAL A 249 4.63 -5.41 10.38
CA VAL A 249 5.23 -5.26 9.05
C VAL A 249 6.74 -5.20 9.23
N VAL A 250 7.47 -6.17 8.69
CA VAL A 250 8.91 -6.33 8.90
C VAL A 250 9.65 -6.60 7.60
N SER A 251 10.88 -6.12 7.52
CA SER A 251 11.88 -6.58 6.57
C SER A 251 12.71 -7.71 7.19
N VAL A 252 12.91 -8.78 6.43
CA VAL A 252 13.60 -9.99 6.89
C VAL A 252 14.91 -10.15 6.14
N ASN A 253 15.98 -10.34 6.90
CA ASN A 253 17.32 -10.60 6.37
C ASN A 253 17.50 -12.06 5.96
N PRO A 254 18.50 -12.39 5.13
CA PRO A 254 18.77 -13.77 4.71
C PRO A 254 19.07 -14.75 5.84
N ASP A 255 19.55 -14.26 7.00
CA ASP A 255 19.82 -15.05 8.19
C ASP A 255 18.57 -15.30 9.08
N GLY A 256 17.42 -14.76 8.66
CA GLY A 256 16.16 -14.85 9.40
C GLY A 256 15.96 -13.80 10.49
N SER A 257 16.96 -12.97 10.75
CA SER A 257 16.75 -11.77 11.56
C SER A 257 15.82 -10.80 10.84
N PHE A 258 15.08 -10.02 11.59
CA PHE A 258 14.15 -9.06 11.00
C PHE A 258 14.09 -7.77 11.81
N GLU A 259 13.66 -6.70 11.14
CA GLU A 259 13.42 -5.41 11.77
C GLU A 259 12.06 -4.85 11.34
N ASP A 260 11.49 -4.01 12.19
CA ASP A 260 10.26 -3.29 11.85
C ASP A 260 10.48 -2.45 10.61
N TYR A 261 9.64 -2.67 9.58
CA TYR A 261 9.71 -1.86 8.37
C TYR A 261 9.41 -0.39 8.68
N GLN A 262 10.23 0.49 8.13
CA GLN A 262 10.10 1.94 8.30
C GLN A 262 10.20 2.66 6.95
N PHE A 263 9.39 3.69 6.80
CA PHE A 263 9.49 4.62 5.70
C PHE A 263 10.84 5.35 5.72
N GLU A 264 11.52 5.41 4.59
CA GLU A 264 12.78 6.13 4.41
C GLU A 264 12.69 7.06 3.20
N PRO A 265 12.63 8.39 3.42
CA PRO A 265 12.54 9.37 2.34
C PRO A 265 13.66 9.22 1.31
N GLY A 266 13.29 9.21 0.03
CA GLY A 266 14.24 9.15 -1.09
C GLY A 266 14.79 7.74 -1.39
N ARG A 267 14.24 6.69 -0.78
CA ARG A 267 14.62 5.29 -1.02
C ARG A 267 13.52 4.47 -1.70
N GLN A 268 12.57 5.13 -2.37
CA GLN A 268 11.42 4.47 -3.01
C GLN A 268 11.81 3.39 -4.04
N HIS A 269 13.01 3.50 -4.64
CA HIS A 269 13.51 2.53 -5.63
C HIS A 269 14.32 1.38 -5.04
N ASP A 270 14.63 1.44 -3.75
CA ASP A 270 15.30 0.33 -3.07
C ASP A 270 14.33 -0.84 -2.92
N LYS A 271 14.89 -2.06 -2.92
CA LYS A 271 14.13 -3.30 -2.76
C LYS A 271 14.31 -3.86 -1.37
N VAL A 272 13.25 -4.47 -0.87
CA VAL A 272 13.25 -5.27 0.36
C VAL A 272 13.33 -6.74 -0.05
N ASP A 273 14.40 -7.43 0.37
CA ASP A 273 14.66 -8.82 -0.06
C ASP A 273 13.50 -9.75 0.29
N LEU A 274 13.00 -9.65 1.52
CA LEU A 274 11.80 -10.33 1.98
C LEU A 274 11.00 -9.41 2.90
N LEU A 275 9.77 -9.10 2.50
CA LEU A 275 8.80 -8.39 3.32
C LEU A 275 7.79 -9.39 3.87
N VAL A 276 7.53 -9.32 5.18
CA VAL A 276 6.44 -10.06 5.83
C VAL A 276 5.56 -9.08 6.59
N ALA A 277 4.31 -8.99 6.17
CA ALA A 277 3.26 -8.30 6.91
C ALA A 277 2.24 -9.31 7.41
N ALA A 278 1.92 -9.30 8.71
CA ALA A 278 0.98 -10.26 9.30
C ALA A 278 0.06 -9.57 10.33
N CYS A 279 -1.14 -10.11 10.47
CA CYS A 279 -2.14 -9.59 11.40
C CYS A 279 -1.69 -9.68 12.87
N THR A 280 -0.81 -10.65 13.21
CA THR A 280 -0.23 -10.80 14.54
C THR A 280 1.26 -11.08 14.49
N PRO A 281 2.03 -10.73 15.54
CA PRO A 281 3.46 -11.08 15.61
C PRO A 281 3.71 -12.59 15.60
N GLU A 282 2.85 -13.37 16.22
CA GLU A 282 2.99 -14.84 16.28
C GLU A 282 2.87 -15.47 14.89
N LEU A 283 1.92 -15.02 14.08
CA LEU A 283 1.78 -15.50 12.70
C LEU A 283 2.97 -15.08 11.84
N ARG A 284 3.47 -13.82 12.00
CA ARG A 284 4.67 -13.34 11.34
C ARG A 284 5.86 -14.27 11.62
N ASP A 285 6.10 -14.61 12.88
CA ASP A 285 7.26 -15.44 13.28
C ASP A 285 7.20 -16.83 12.65
N GLN A 286 6.01 -17.42 12.56
CA GLN A 286 5.83 -18.70 11.86
C GLN A 286 6.08 -18.59 10.35
N ILE A 287 5.64 -17.52 9.72
CA ILE A 287 5.88 -17.29 8.29
C ILE A 287 7.37 -17.09 8.02
N ILE A 288 8.06 -16.25 8.80
CA ILE A 288 9.52 -16.04 8.66
C ILE A 288 10.27 -17.36 8.77
N LYS A 289 9.95 -18.16 9.78
CA LYS A 289 10.54 -19.47 9.96
C LYS A 289 10.41 -20.34 8.71
N GLN A 290 9.25 -20.38 8.07
CA GLN A 290 9.03 -21.14 6.84
C GLN A 290 9.81 -20.58 5.64
N CYS A 291 10.04 -19.27 5.58
CA CYS A 291 10.78 -18.66 4.48
C CYS A 291 12.30 -18.87 4.57
N VAL A 292 12.84 -19.05 5.77
CA VAL A 292 14.30 -19.03 6.02
C VAL A 292 14.85 -20.42 6.36
N GLU A 293 14.11 -21.26 7.09
CA GLU A 293 14.52 -22.63 7.42
C GLU A 293 14.29 -23.54 6.19
N LYS A 294 15.38 -23.81 5.44
CA LYS A 294 15.40 -24.81 4.35
C LYS A 294 16.09 -26.07 4.80
#